data_72b607d53f304878855bf2d9709b19f1
#
_entry.id   72b607d53f304878855bf2d9709b19f1
#
_cell.length_a   1.000
_cell.length_b   1.000
_cell.length_c   1.000
_cell.angle_alpha   90.00
_cell.angle_beta   90.00
_cell.angle_gamma   90.00
#
_symmetry.space_group_name_H-M   'P 1'
#
loop_
_entity.id
_entity.type
_entity.pdbx_description
1 polymer ?
#
loop_
_entity_poly.entity_id
_entity_poly.type
_entity_poly.pdbx_seq_one_letter_code
_entity_poly.pdbx_strand_id
1 'polypeptide(L)'
;GEGLKLARATMEPVYDFIDKNKDSPFFIWYAPELPHYPFDAPDKYYNIYKDKEMSESAKRYYANCTWFDDGVGELQRYLKEVGEFENPLFIYVNDNGWEQNPEQEFWNDPMRSHNGGDKGKLSFYDQSFRTPIIFSWENRIEKNKQLKQMIHSADIPATILDYLDIDLPENYFGRSFKPLIDGENFTERSEIIGNITTVRSFDDMMGTPTEGYYIRDKNWFLKWNVTKDHIQLFDMKTDQNNDYDLSEVEPEIVKSMSEKIEKWKNERISY
;
A
#
# COMPACT_ATOMS: atom_id res chain seq x y z
N GLY A 1 12.18 -14.72 -12.79
CA GLY A 1 12.69 -13.80 -13.82
C GLY A 1 13.74 -12.86 -13.28
N GLU A 2 14.22 -11.93 -14.07
CA GLU A 2 15.27 -10.97 -13.65
C GLU A 2 14.81 -10.07 -12.49
N GLY A 3 13.51 -9.75 -12.39
CA GLY A 3 12.95 -8.97 -11.28
C GLY A 3 13.14 -9.61 -9.91
N LEU A 4 13.17 -10.95 -9.85
CA LEU A 4 13.47 -11.69 -8.61
C LEU A 4 14.89 -11.45 -8.09
N LYS A 5 15.81 -11.06 -8.96
CA LYS A 5 17.22 -10.84 -8.60
C LYS A 5 17.47 -9.47 -8.01
N LEU A 6 16.64 -8.46 -8.35
CA LEU A 6 16.78 -7.12 -7.80
C LEU A 6 16.62 -7.14 -6.28
N ALA A 7 17.49 -6.46 -5.59
CA ALA A 7 17.65 -6.42 -4.14
C ALA A 7 18.02 -7.77 -3.49
N ARG A 8 17.71 -8.92 -4.11
CA ARG A 8 18.11 -10.25 -3.58
C ARG A 8 19.53 -10.62 -3.95
N ALA A 9 19.95 -10.36 -5.17
CA ALA A 9 21.25 -10.75 -5.70
C ALA A 9 22.10 -9.57 -6.16
N THR A 10 21.49 -8.51 -6.69
CA THR A 10 22.22 -7.37 -7.26
C THR A 10 21.35 -6.11 -7.32
N MET A 11 22.03 -4.96 -7.22
CA MET A 11 21.47 -3.63 -7.50
C MET A 11 22.11 -3.01 -8.76
N GLU A 12 23.04 -3.70 -9.40
CA GLU A 12 23.78 -3.18 -10.56
C GLU A 12 22.91 -2.60 -11.68
N PRO A 13 21.78 -3.21 -12.10
CA PRO A 13 20.94 -2.59 -13.13
C PRO A 13 20.39 -1.21 -12.76
N VAL A 14 20.16 -0.97 -11.48
CA VAL A 14 19.72 0.33 -10.97
C VAL A 14 20.88 1.32 -10.97
N TYR A 15 22.06 0.90 -10.53
CA TYR A 15 23.27 1.73 -10.51
C TYR A 15 23.71 2.10 -11.92
N ASP A 16 23.73 1.15 -12.83
CA ASP A 16 24.02 1.37 -14.25
C ASP A 16 23.07 2.39 -14.90
N PHE A 17 21.79 2.34 -14.54
CA PHE A 17 20.80 3.30 -15.03
C PHE A 17 21.11 4.71 -14.48
N ILE A 18 21.38 4.83 -13.19
CA ILE A 18 21.73 6.11 -12.57
C ILE A 18 22.98 6.70 -13.21
N ASP A 19 24.05 5.92 -13.34
CA ASP A 19 25.31 6.39 -13.93
C ASP A 19 25.16 6.91 -15.35
N LYS A 20 24.29 6.28 -16.14
CA LYS A 20 24.03 6.69 -17.52
C LYS A 20 23.15 7.93 -17.63
N ASN A 21 22.40 8.26 -16.60
CA ASN A 21 21.37 9.32 -16.65
C ASN A 21 21.58 10.44 -15.63
N LYS A 22 22.58 10.39 -14.76
CA LYS A 22 22.79 11.36 -13.67
C LYS A 22 22.94 12.82 -14.12
N ASP A 23 23.37 13.05 -15.35
CA ASP A 23 23.50 14.40 -15.90
C ASP A 23 22.19 14.96 -16.49
N SER A 24 21.06 14.25 -16.29
CA SER A 24 19.73 14.62 -16.80
C SER A 24 18.65 14.20 -15.81
N PRO A 25 17.47 14.88 -15.81
CA PRO A 25 16.36 14.40 -15.01
C PRO A 25 15.98 12.96 -15.36
N PHE A 26 15.77 12.11 -14.36
CA PHE A 26 15.35 10.72 -14.55
C PHE A 26 14.22 10.33 -13.62
N PHE A 27 13.51 9.26 -13.98
CA PHE A 27 12.49 8.62 -13.18
C PHE A 27 12.80 7.12 -13.07
N ILE A 28 12.80 6.60 -11.86
CA ILE A 28 12.96 5.17 -11.57
C ILE A 28 11.74 4.65 -10.86
N TRP A 29 11.08 3.65 -11.43
CA TRP A 29 10.14 2.82 -10.71
C TRP A 29 10.88 1.55 -10.25
N TYR A 30 11.35 1.60 -9.01
CA TYR A 30 12.03 0.49 -8.38
C TYR A 30 11.01 -0.40 -7.66
N ALA A 31 10.65 -1.53 -8.27
CA ALA A 31 9.66 -2.48 -7.78
C ALA A 31 10.27 -3.88 -7.62
N PRO A 32 11.13 -4.10 -6.60
CA PRO A 32 11.66 -5.42 -6.32
C PRO A 32 10.56 -6.33 -5.77
N GLU A 33 10.74 -7.65 -5.85
CA GLU A 33 9.80 -8.59 -5.23
C GLU A 33 9.87 -8.61 -3.69
N LEU A 34 10.98 -8.18 -3.09
CA LEU A 34 11.03 -8.02 -1.63
C LEU A 34 9.97 -7.01 -1.17
N PRO A 35 9.28 -7.29 -0.06
CA PRO A 35 9.46 -8.40 0.89
C PRO A 35 8.61 -9.65 0.60
N HIS A 36 8.00 -9.80 -0.58
CA HIS A 36 7.19 -10.95 -0.98
C HIS A 36 7.94 -12.29 -0.82
N TYR A 37 7.21 -13.39 -0.71
CA TYR A 37 7.83 -14.71 -0.66
C TYR A 37 8.65 -15.01 -1.94
N PRO A 38 9.64 -15.93 -1.87
CA PRO A 38 10.03 -16.76 -0.72
C PRO A 38 10.65 -15.92 0.40
N PHE A 39 10.38 -16.34 1.64
CA PHE A 39 10.91 -15.65 2.83
C PHE A 39 12.30 -16.21 3.15
N ASP A 40 13.24 -15.91 2.30
CA ASP A 40 14.60 -16.46 2.22
C ASP A 40 15.70 -15.46 2.58
N ALA A 41 15.33 -14.45 3.39
CA ALA A 41 16.30 -13.48 3.86
C ALA A 41 17.53 -14.15 4.50
N PRO A 42 18.75 -13.65 4.23
CA PRO A 42 19.96 -14.12 4.90
C PRO A 42 19.84 -14.13 6.42
N ASP A 43 20.56 -15.06 7.06
CA ASP A 43 20.52 -15.26 8.51
C ASP A 43 20.74 -13.98 9.33
N LYS A 44 21.53 -13.04 8.85
CA LYS A 44 21.77 -11.76 9.52
C LYS A 44 20.48 -10.97 9.78
N TYR A 45 19.47 -11.09 8.89
CA TYR A 45 18.18 -10.43 9.06
C TYR A 45 17.21 -11.30 9.86
N TYR A 46 17.17 -12.60 9.62
CA TYR A 46 16.34 -13.53 10.38
C TYR A 46 16.68 -13.52 11.87
N ASN A 47 17.97 -13.47 12.23
CA ASN A 47 18.44 -13.45 13.61
C ASN A 47 17.93 -12.25 14.42
N ILE A 48 17.47 -11.17 13.79
CA ILE A 48 16.83 -10.03 14.46
C ILE A 48 15.47 -10.44 15.07
N TYR A 49 14.79 -11.39 14.45
CA TYR A 49 13.41 -11.76 14.76
C TYR A 49 13.26 -13.15 15.37
N LYS A 50 14.28 -14.03 15.31
CA LYS A 50 14.19 -15.43 15.70
C LYS A 50 13.64 -15.68 17.12
N ASP A 51 13.97 -14.78 18.06
CA ASP A 51 13.60 -14.88 19.48
C ASP A 51 12.37 -14.02 19.83
N LYS A 52 11.70 -13.42 18.84
CA LYS A 52 10.47 -12.65 19.06
C LYS A 52 9.26 -13.58 19.20
N GLU A 53 8.32 -13.18 20.06
CA GLU A 53 7.02 -13.87 20.20
C GLU A 53 6.11 -13.51 19.01
N MET A 54 6.20 -14.28 17.95
CA MET A 54 5.37 -14.17 16.75
C MET A 54 5.46 -15.46 15.93
N SER A 55 4.57 -15.63 14.98
CA SER A 55 4.57 -16.78 14.08
C SER A 55 5.86 -16.89 13.27
N GLU A 56 6.25 -18.09 12.88
CA GLU A 56 7.48 -18.33 12.11
C GLU A 56 7.42 -17.62 10.74
N SER A 57 6.27 -17.63 10.07
CA SER A 57 6.12 -16.93 8.79
C SER A 57 6.24 -15.41 8.96
N ALA A 58 5.76 -14.85 10.06
CA ALA A 58 5.93 -13.42 10.35
C ALA A 58 7.39 -13.05 10.62
N LYS A 59 8.15 -13.89 11.37
CA LYS A 59 9.59 -13.69 11.58
C LYS A 59 10.35 -13.59 10.24
N ARG A 60 10.06 -14.53 9.35
CA ARG A 60 10.69 -14.60 8.03
C ARG A 60 10.26 -13.44 7.12
N TYR A 61 8.99 -13.08 7.14
CA TYR A 61 8.49 -11.91 6.42
C TYR A 61 9.15 -10.61 6.90
N TYR A 62 9.24 -10.39 8.22
CA TYR A 62 9.92 -9.21 8.76
C TYR A 62 11.41 -9.20 8.46
N ALA A 63 12.04 -10.36 8.38
CA ALA A 63 13.43 -10.47 7.91
C ALA A 63 13.57 -10.01 6.45
N ASN A 64 12.63 -10.39 5.58
CA ASN A 64 12.58 -9.88 4.20
C ASN A 64 12.34 -8.37 4.15
N CYS A 65 11.47 -7.82 5.02
CA CYS A 65 11.25 -6.38 5.12
C CYS A 65 12.53 -5.64 5.50
N THR A 66 13.28 -6.16 6.47
CA THR A 66 14.56 -5.56 6.88
C THR A 66 15.61 -5.66 5.78
N TRP A 67 15.62 -6.76 5.03
CA TRP A 67 16.49 -6.90 3.88
C TRP A 67 16.15 -5.90 2.77
N PHE A 68 14.86 -5.70 2.49
CA PHE A 68 14.43 -4.66 1.56
C PHE A 68 14.87 -3.25 2.02
N ASP A 69 14.70 -2.93 3.30
CA ASP A 69 15.09 -1.64 3.89
C ASP A 69 16.60 -1.40 3.74
N ASP A 70 17.43 -2.41 3.98
CA ASP A 70 18.88 -2.35 3.71
C ASP A 70 19.18 -2.01 2.23
N GLY A 71 18.45 -2.62 1.30
CA GLY A 71 18.58 -2.34 -0.13
C GLY A 71 18.22 -0.89 -0.49
N VAL A 72 17.17 -0.34 0.13
CA VAL A 72 16.83 1.10 0.00
C VAL A 72 17.96 1.96 0.56
N GLY A 73 18.50 1.59 1.72
CA GLY A 73 19.64 2.27 2.31
C GLY A 73 20.90 2.23 1.43
N GLU A 74 21.15 1.12 0.73
CA GLU A 74 22.24 0.99 -0.25
C GLU A 74 22.04 1.93 -1.43
N LEU A 75 20.82 2.01 -1.97
CA LEU A 75 20.50 2.93 -3.06
C LEU A 75 20.72 4.40 -2.63
N GLN A 76 20.30 4.75 -1.43
CA GLN A 76 20.52 6.10 -0.91
C GLN A 76 22.01 6.43 -0.74
N ARG A 77 22.80 5.47 -0.26
CA ARG A 77 24.27 5.65 -0.15
C ARG A 77 24.91 5.85 -1.53
N TYR A 78 24.51 5.03 -2.50
CA TYR A 78 25.01 5.15 -3.86
C TYR A 78 24.70 6.52 -4.49
N LEU A 79 23.44 6.98 -4.37
CA LEU A 79 23.06 8.31 -4.86
C LEU A 79 23.87 9.44 -4.19
N LYS A 80 24.21 9.27 -2.92
CA LYS A 80 25.07 10.22 -2.21
C LYS A 80 26.51 10.20 -2.73
N GLU A 81 27.04 9.03 -3.02
CA GLU A 81 28.39 8.86 -3.58
C GLU A 81 28.55 9.49 -4.95
N VAL A 82 27.53 9.39 -5.80
CA VAL A 82 27.51 10.00 -7.15
C VAL A 82 27.04 11.46 -7.16
N GLY A 83 26.75 12.05 -6.00
CA GLY A 83 26.40 13.46 -5.86
C GLY A 83 24.92 13.79 -6.13
N GLU A 84 24.04 12.79 -6.29
CA GLU A 84 22.64 12.96 -6.66
C GLU A 84 21.66 12.87 -5.46
N PHE A 85 22.13 12.69 -4.23
CA PHE A 85 21.25 12.39 -3.08
C PHE A 85 20.31 13.53 -2.68
N GLU A 86 20.71 14.78 -2.85
CA GLU A 86 19.91 15.94 -2.40
C GLU A 86 18.80 16.31 -3.39
N ASN A 87 18.88 15.81 -4.62
CA ASN A 87 17.98 16.16 -5.69
C ASN A 87 16.76 15.25 -5.85
N PRO A 88 16.84 13.90 -5.66
CA PRO A 88 15.70 13.03 -5.90
C PRO A 88 14.56 13.21 -4.89
N LEU A 89 13.34 13.25 -5.41
CA LEU A 89 12.14 12.98 -4.63
C LEU A 89 12.00 11.45 -4.48
N PHE A 90 12.19 10.94 -3.27
CA PHE A 90 11.93 9.54 -2.92
C PHE A 90 10.48 9.35 -2.56
N ILE A 91 9.84 8.36 -3.17
CA ILE A 91 8.48 7.97 -2.84
C ILE A 91 8.46 6.48 -2.51
N TYR A 92 8.00 6.14 -1.32
CA TYR A 92 7.75 4.76 -0.93
C TYR A 92 6.25 4.52 -0.82
N VAL A 93 5.80 3.44 -1.44
CA VAL A 93 4.40 2.98 -1.37
C VAL A 93 4.38 1.46 -1.52
N ASN A 94 3.48 0.79 -0.80
CA ASN A 94 3.23 -0.63 -1.01
C ASN A 94 2.12 -0.82 -2.04
N ASP A 95 2.16 -1.94 -2.76
CA ASP A 95 1.15 -2.36 -3.74
C ASP A 95 -0.16 -2.81 -3.10
N ASN A 96 -0.08 -3.38 -1.88
CA ASN A 96 -1.22 -3.82 -1.08
C ASN A 96 -0.92 -3.71 0.41
N GLY A 97 -1.94 -3.95 1.23
CA GLY A 97 -1.83 -3.98 2.68
C GLY A 97 -1.10 -5.22 3.19
N TRP A 98 -1.20 -5.45 4.48
CA TRP A 98 -0.43 -6.47 5.18
C TRP A 98 -0.70 -7.89 4.68
N GLU A 99 0.30 -8.76 4.84
CA GLU A 99 0.25 -10.15 4.37
C GLU A 99 0.41 -11.15 5.53
N GLN A 100 1.12 -10.77 6.61
CA GLN A 100 1.44 -11.66 7.72
C GLN A 100 0.82 -11.18 9.02
N ASN A 101 0.10 -12.08 9.71
CA ASN A 101 -0.38 -11.86 11.05
C ASN A 101 0.64 -12.37 12.08
N PRO A 102 1.19 -11.52 12.96
CA PRO A 102 2.18 -11.95 13.94
C PRO A 102 1.67 -13.00 14.94
N GLU A 103 0.37 -13.00 15.21
CA GLU A 103 -0.26 -13.88 16.20
C GLU A 103 -0.73 -15.22 15.62
N GLN A 104 -0.83 -15.33 14.30
CA GLN A 104 -1.28 -16.56 13.64
C GLN A 104 -0.11 -17.38 13.14
N GLU A 105 -0.17 -18.70 13.38
CA GLU A 105 0.75 -19.62 12.75
C GLU A 105 0.43 -19.78 11.26
N PHE A 106 1.46 -20.04 10.47
CA PHE A 106 1.27 -20.41 9.07
C PHE A 106 0.64 -21.80 8.97
N TRP A 107 -0.13 -22.03 7.92
CA TRP A 107 -0.88 -23.27 7.74
C TRP A 107 -0.27 -24.25 6.71
N ASN A 108 0.83 -23.86 6.05
CA ASN A 108 1.59 -24.78 5.22
C ASN A 108 3.11 -24.46 5.26
N ASP A 109 3.76 -23.99 4.23
CA ASP A 109 5.21 -23.75 4.19
C ASP A 109 5.55 -22.34 4.69
N PRO A 110 6.28 -22.16 5.82
CA PRO A 110 6.61 -20.83 6.38
C PRO A 110 7.47 -19.97 5.46
N MET A 111 8.12 -20.59 4.46
CA MET A 111 8.94 -19.86 3.47
C MET A 111 8.11 -19.27 2.34
N ARG A 112 6.87 -19.73 2.17
CA ARG A 112 6.03 -19.38 1.02
C ARG A 112 4.60 -19.03 1.36
N SER A 113 4.16 -19.32 2.58
CA SER A 113 2.79 -19.07 2.99
C SER A 113 2.66 -17.70 3.62
N HIS A 114 1.57 -17.04 3.30
CA HIS A 114 1.13 -15.93 4.11
C HIS A 114 0.08 -16.42 5.11
N ASN A 115 -0.04 -15.72 6.21
CA ASN A 115 -0.99 -15.99 7.27
C ASN A 115 -1.76 -14.73 7.68
N GLY A 116 -1.99 -13.81 6.75
CA GLY A 116 -2.70 -12.55 7.00
C GLY A 116 -4.15 -12.73 7.48
N GLY A 117 -4.62 -13.97 7.49
CA GLY A 117 -5.98 -14.29 7.90
C GLY A 117 -7.03 -13.64 7.01
N ASP A 118 -8.25 -13.55 7.53
CA ASP A 118 -9.42 -13.08 6.78
C ASP A 118 -9.34 -11.58 6.42
N LYS A 119 -8.45 -10.82 7.04
CA LYS A 119 -8.34 -9.37 6.90
C LYS A 119 -7.09 -8.90 6.15
N GLY A 120 -6.21 -9.81 5.81
CA GLY A 120 -4.99 -9.51 5.06
C GLY A 120 -5.21 -9.33 3.56
N LYS A 121 -4.11 -9.38 2.83
CA LYS A 121 -4.07 -9.29 1.35
C LYS A 121 -5.17 -10.12 0.69
N LEU A 122 -5.81 -9.58 -0.34
CA LEU A 122 -6.93 -10.14 -1.10
C LEU A 122 -8.28 -10.15 -0.36
N SER A 123 -8.36 -9.64 0.86
CA SER A 123 -9.63 -9.48 1.56
C SER A 123 -10.34 -8.17 1.21
N PHE A 124 -11.61 -8.03 1.65
CA PHE A 124 -12.38 -6.77 1.51
C PHE A 124 -12.20 -5.82 2.71
N TYR A 125 -11.27 -6.10 3.61
CA TYR A 125 -11.03 -5.26 4.78
C TYR A 125 -10.05 -4.11 4.49
N ASP A 126 -10.18 -3.01 5.22
CA ASP A 126 -9.35 -1.81 5.09
C ASP A 126 -7.85 -2.14 5.12
N GLN A 127 -7.46 -3.10 5.95
CA GLN A 127 -6.07 -3.53 6.11
C GLN A 127 -5.48 -4.18 4.85
N SER A 128 -6.33 -4.72 3.95
CA SER A 128 -5.88 -5.35 2.70
C SER A 128 -5.33 -4.34 1.69
N PHE A 129 -5.75 -3.09 1.76
CA PHE A 129 -5.40 -2.04 0.78
C PHE A 129 -4.91 -0.73 1.38
N ARG A 130 -5.00 -0.55 2.69
CA ARG A 130 -4.40 0.60 3.37
C ARG A 130 -2.89 0.42 3.49
N THR A 131 -2.13 1.26 2.80
CA THR A 131 -0.68 1.18 2.71
C THR A 131 -0.02 2.48 3.17
N PRO A 132 1.22 2.44 3.65
CA PRO A 132 1.99 3.65 3.87
C PRO A 132 2.30 4.34 2.54
N ILE A 133 2.27 5.68 2.56
CA ILE A 133 2.74 6.54 1.49
C ILE A 133 3.74 7.51 2.12
N ILE A 134 5.00 7.45 1.71
CA ILE A 134 6.07 8.26 2.28
C ILE A 134 6.72 9.07 1.17
N PHE A 135 6.76 10.39 1.34
CA PHE A 135 7.49 11.31 0.47
C PHE A 135 8.69 11.85 1.23
N SER A 136 9.86 11.80 0.64
CA SER A 136 11.09 12.32 1.20
C SER A 136 11.89 13.05 0.13
N TRP A 137 12.17 14.32 0.39
CA TRP A 137 13.01 15.16 -0.47
C TRP A 137 13.91 16.02 0.40
N GLU A 138 15.19 15.77 0.33
CA GLU A 138 16.17 16.45 1.17
C GLU A 138 16.07 17.99 0.95
N ASN A 139 16.04 18.74 2.06
CA ASN A 139 15.93 20.20 2.06
C ASN A 139 14.65 20.83 1.42
N ARG A 140 13.69 20.01 0.97
CA ARG A 140 12.44 20.49 0.34
C ARG A 140 11.19 20.07 1.07
N ILE A 141 11.16 18.87 1.65
CA ILE A 141 10.03 18.37 2.43
C ILE A 141 10.40 18.34 3.91
N GLU A 142 9.51 18.83 4.77
CA GLU A 142 9.68 18.81 6.22
C GLU A 142 9.83 17.37 6.72
N LYS A 143 10.92 17.13 7.49
CA LYS A 143 11.21 15.78 8.03
C LYS A 143 10.29 15.43 9.19
N ASN A 144 10.01 14.13 9.35
CA ASN A 144 9.26 13.55 10.47
C ASN A 144 7.80 14.05 10.61
N LYS A 145 7.21 14.57 9.53
CA LYS A 145 5.81 14.99 9.52
C LYS A 145 4.90 13.80 9.22
N GLN A 146 3.88 13.61 10.05
CA GLN A 146 2.80 12.65 9.81
C GLN A 146 1.53 13.39 9.42
N LEU A 147 0.99 13.05 8.24
CA LEU A 147 -0.23 13.60 7.70
C LEU A 147 -1.33 12.53 7.82
N LYS A 148 -2.53 12.94 8.30
CA LYS A 148 -3.63 12.01 8.60
C LYS A 148 -4.78 12.06 7.59
N GLN A 149 -4.64 12.91 6.58
CA GLN A 149 -5.64 13.09 5.54
C GLN A 149 -5.71 11.86 4.63
N MET A 150 -6.91 11.57 4.14
CA MET A 150 -7.11 10.47 3.20
C MET A 150 -6.52 10.81 1.84
N ILE A 151 -5.61 9.95 1.39
CA ILE A 151 -4.95 10.01 0.08
C ILE A 151 -5.25 8.72 -0.68
N HIS A 152 -5.58 8.85 -1.95
CA HIS A 152 -5.75 7.74 -2.86
C HIS A 152 -4.44 7.47 -3.61
N SER A 153 -4.13 6.23 -3.96
CA SER A 153 -2.92 5.89 -4.73
C SER A 153 -2.81 6.65 -6.06
N ALA A 154 -3.94 6.95 -6.72
CA ALA A 154 -3.97 7.79 -7.91
C ALA A 154 -3.54 9.25 -7.68
N ASP A 155 -3.48 9.69 -6.42
CA ASP A 155 -3.03 11.05 -6.08
C ASP A 155 -1.49 11.16 -6.15
N ILE A 156 -0.77 10.03 -6.08
CA ILE A 156 0.70 10.00 -6.14
C ILE A 156 1.21 10.55 -7.48
N PRO A 157 0.81 10.02 -8.65
CA PRO A 157 1.23 10.59 -9.94
C PRO A 157 0.82 12.06 -10.09
N ALA A 158 -0.39 12.44 -9.64
CA ALA A 158 -0.81 13.82 -9.67
C ALA A 158 0.12 14.74 -8.88
N THR A 159 0.58 14.29 -7.71
CA THR A 159 1.50 15.04 -6.87
C THR A 159 2.91 15.12 -7.46
N ILE A 160 3.38 14.05 -8.11
CA ILE A 160 4.65 14.06 -8.83
C ILE A 160 4.61 15.09 -9.96
N LEU A 161 3.57 15.09 -10.79
CA LEU A 161 3.43 16.02 -11.90
C LEU A 161 3.34 17.48 -11.42
N ASP A 162 2.65 17.73 -10.30
CA ASP A 162 2.56 19.04 -9.68
C ASP A 162 3.93 19.54 -9.16
N TYR A 163 4.77 18.67 -8.60
CA TYR A 163 6.15 19.03 -8.24
C TYR A 163 7.05 19.32 -9.45
N LEU A 164 6.69 18.81 -10.62
CA LEU A 164 7.41 19.00 -11.89
C LEU A 164 6.84 20.13 -12.74
N ASP A 165 5.80 20.85 -12.25
CA ASP A 165 5.07 21.86 -13.01
C ASP A 165 4.51 21.34 -14.36
N ILE A 166 4.04 20.07 -14.36
CA ILE A 166 3.44 19.42 -15.52
C ILE A 166 1.93 19.29 -15.30
N ASP A 167 1.16 19.71 -16.27
CA ASP A 167 -0.30 19.62 -16.23
C ASP A 167 -0.78 18.16 -16.20
N LEU A 168 -1.82 17.93 -15.41
CA LEU A 168 -2.50 16.63 -15.36
C LEU A 168 -3.25 16.39 -16.68
N PRO A 169 -3.30 15.13 -17.15
CA PRO A 169 -4.19 14.76 -18.23
C PRO A 169 -5.64 15.13 -17.93
N GLU A 170 -6.38 15.55 -18.96
CA GLU A 170 -7.81 15.82 -18.84
C GLU A 170 -8.53 14.57 -18.27
N ASN A 171 -9.45 14.79 -17.35
CA ASN A 171 -10.21 13.72 -16.66
C ASN A 171 -9.38 12.76 -15.78
N TYR A 172 -8.15 13.13 -15.38
CA TYR A 172 -7.39 12.33 -14.43
C TYR A 172 -8.08 12.29 -13.06
N PHE A 173 -8.27 11.10 -12.50
CA PHE A 173 -9.00 10.91 -11.24
C PHE A 173 -8.23 11.41 -10.01
N GLY A 174 -6.91 11.27 -10.01
CA GLY A 174 -6.05 11.67 -8.90
C GLY A 174 -5.99 13.20 -8.72
N ARG A 175 -5.73 13.63 -7.49
CA ARG A 175 -5.57 15.04 -7.11
C ARG A 175 -4.24 15.21 -6.40
N SER A 176 -3.48 16.24 -6.74
CA SER A 176 -2.24 16.55 -6.04
C SER A 176 -2.50 16.82 -4.56
N PHE A 177 -1.67 16.24 -3.70
CA PHE A 177 -1.58 16.57 -2.29
C PHE A 177 -0.28 17.31 -1.93
N LYS A 178 0.42 17.86 -2.93
CA LYS A 178 1.57 18.76 -2.73
C LYS A 178 1.25 19.89 -1.74
N PRO A 179 0.09 20.61 -1.84
CA PRO A 179 -0.26 21.66 -0.88
C PRO A 179 -0.30 21.13 0.58
N LEU A 180 -0.76 19.89 0.79
CA LEU A 180 -0.77 19.27 2.11
C LEU A 180 0.65 19.01 2.64
N ILE A 181 1.55 18.53 1.79
CA ILE A 181 2.97 18.31 2.13
C ILE A 181 3.63 19.65 2.49
N ASP A 182 3.41 20.66 1.69
CA ASP A 182 4.01 21.99 1.82
C ASP A 182 3.38 22.84 2.97
N GLY A 183 2.32 22.32 3.62
CA GLY A 183 1.66 23.00 4.73
C GLY A 183 0.68 24.08 4.33
N GLU A 184 0.23 24.04 3.09
CA GLU A 184 -0.75 24.95 2.51
C GLU A 184 -2.19 24.43 2.69
N ASN A 185 -3.17 25.23 2.23
CA ASN A 185 -4.58 24.84 2.27
C ASN A 185 -4.84 23.64 1.35
N PHE A 186 -5.34 22.56 1.93
CA PHE A 186 -5.67 21.31 1.23
C PHE A 186 -7.10 20.90 1.51
N THR A 187 -7.86 20.59 0.45
CA THR A 187 -9.20 20.00 0.58
C THR A 187 -9.10 18.49 0.57
N GLU A 188 -9.26 17.89 1.74
CA GLU A 188 -9.28 16.45 1.92
C GLU A 188 -10.42 15.78 1.13
N ARG A 189 -10.24 14.55 0.71
CA ARG A 189 -11.34 13.72 0.17
C ARG A 189 -12.34 13.42 1.27
N SER A 190 -13.62 13.52 0.96
CA SER A 190 -14.68 13.13 1.89
C SER A 190 -14.74 11.62 2.09
N GLU A 191 -14.48 10.88 1.01
CA GLU A 191 -14.43 9.42 1.01
C GLU A 191 -13.54 8.87 -0.10
N ILE A 192 -13.19 7.60 0.04
CA ILE A 192 -12.56 6.76 -0.98
C ILE A 192 -13.48 5.58 -1.23
N ILE A 193 -13.87 5.38 -2.50
CA ILE A 193 -14.68 4.25 -2.95
C ILE A 193 -13.85 3.43 -3.92
N GLY A 194 -13.91 2.11 -3.77
CA GLY A 194 -13.25 1.20 -4.68
C GLY A 194 -14.00 -0.12 -4.81
N ASN A 195 -13.56 -0.90 -5.79
CA ASN A 195 -14.05 -2.25 -5.99
C ASN A 195 -12.91 -3.25 -5.85
N ILE A 196 -13.26 -4.43 -5.40
CA ILE A 196 -12.37 -5.59 -5.37
C ILE A 196 -13.02 -6.67 -6.20
N THR A 197 -12.30 -7.15 -7.20
CA THR A 197 -12.66 -8.36 -7.94
C THR A 197 -11.53 -9.34 -7.74
N THR A 198 -11.76 -10.38 -6.95
CA THR A 198 -10.78 -11.43 -6.74
C THR A 198 -11.18 -12.66 -7.52
N VAL A 199 -10.23 -13.22 -8.25
CA VAL A 199 -10.42 -14.51 -8.92
C VAL A 199 -10.42 -15.66 -7.91
N ARG A 200 -9.91 -15.39 -6.70
CA ARG A 200 -9.84 -16.35 -5.59
C ARG A 200 -9.91 -15.59 -4.27
N SER A 201 -10.84 -15.94 -3.40
CA SER A 201 -10.73 -15.56 -1.99
C SER A 201 -9.84 -16.54 -1.24
N PHE A 202 -9.22 -16.11 -0.13
CA PHE A 202 -8.43 -17.02 0.70
C PHE A 202 -9.28 -18.12 1.34
N ASP A 203 -10.53 -17.83 1.67
CA ASP A 203 -11.49 -18.80 2.19
C ASP A 203 -11.90 -19.84 1.13
N ASP A 204 -11.54 -19.56 -0.13
CA ASP A 204 -11.95 -20.38 -1.23
C ASP A 204 -10.84 -20.42 -2.31
N MET A 205 -9.73 -21.09 -1.98
CA MET A 205 -8.62 -21.32 -2.93
C MET A 205 -9.06 -22.08 -4.20
N MET A 206 -10.28 -22.58 -4.22
CA MET A 206 -10.93 -23.30 -5.31
C MET A 206 -12.22 -22.61 -5.79
N GLY A 207 -12.54 -21.41 -5.27
CA GLY A 207 -13.88 -20.87 -5.30
C GLY A 207 -14.21 -19.87 -6.40
N THR A 208 -15.45 -19.47 -6.35
CA THR A 208 -16.09 -18.50 -7.26
C THR A 208 -15.41 -17.14 -7.14
N PRO A 209 -15.18 -16.42 -8.25
CA PRO A 209 -14.71 -15.04 -8.19
C PRO A 209 -15.59 -14.22 -7.24
N THR A 210 -14.96 -13.49 -6.33
CA THR A 210 -15.67 -12.65 -5.38
C THR A 210 -15.62 -11.21 -5.88
N GLU A 211 -16.78 -10.60 -6.02
CA GLU A 211 -16.93 -9.19 -6.36
C GLU A 211 -17.44 -8.42 -5.16
N GLY A 212 -16.89 -7.25 -4.93
CA GLY A 212 -17.37 -6.37 -3.88
C GLY A 212 -16.89 -4.95 -4.02
N TYR A 213 -17.48 -4.11 -3.19
CA TYR A 213 -17.19 -2.69 -3.10
C TYR A 213 -16.86 -2.32 -1.67
N TYR A 214 -16.15 -1.23 -1.53
CA TYR A 214 -15.92 -0.60 -0.25
C TYR A 214 -16.04 0.91 -0.35
N ILE A 215 -16.38 1.52 0.75
CA ILE A 215 -16.31 2.96 0.95
C ILE A 215 -15.68 3.25 2.31
N ARG A 216 -14.73 4.16 2.31
CA ARG A 216 -14.01 4.61 3.49
C ARG A 216 -14.12 6.12 3.59
N ASP A 217 -14.69 6.61 4.67
CA ASP A 217 -14.57 8.00 5.06
C ASP A 217 -13.75 8.14 6.36
N LYS A 218 -13.69 9.32 6.94
CA LYS A 218 -12.89 9.59 8.14
C LYS A 218 -13.32 8.76 9.37
N ASN A 219 -14.61 8.41 9.44
CA ASN A 219 -15.22 7.79 10.61
C ASN A 219 -15.60 6.34 10.37
N TRP A 220 -15.98 6.00 9.14
CA TRP A 220 -16.63 4.74 8.82
C TRP A 220 -15.92 4.01 7.68
N PHE A 221 -15.94 2.71 7.76
CA PHE A 221 -15.57 1.80 6.69
C PHE A 221 -16.70 0.81 6.45
N LEU A 222 -17.25 0.82 5.24
CA LEU A 222 -18.25 -0.14 4.82
C LEU A 222 -17.66 -1.01 3.71
N LYS A 223 -17.81 -2.31 3.84
CA LYS A 223 -17.54 -3.29 2.79
C LYS A 223 -18.82 -3.99 2.39
N TRP A 224 -18.98 -4.17 1.09
CA TRP A 224 -20.11 -4.85 0.50
C TRP A 224 -19.63 -5.99 -0.40
N ASN A 225 -19.76 -7.22 0.07
CA ASN A 225 -19.52 -8.41 -0.73
C ASN A 225 -20.78 -8.70 -1.55
N VAL A 226 -20.77 -8.33 -2.83
CA VAL A 226 -21.94 -8.50 -3.72
C VAL A 226 -22.23 -9.96 -3.98
N THR A 227 -21.19 -10.79 -4.13
CA THR A 227 -21.34 -12.23 -4.39
C THR A 227 -22.07 -12.97 -3.27
N LYS A 228 -21.89 -12.55 -2.03
CA LYS A 228 -22.53 -13.14 -0.85
C LYS A 228 -23.70 -12.31 -0.34
N ASP A 229 -24.02 -11.18 -0.99
CA ASP A 229 -25.01 -10.19 -0.55
C ASP A 229 -24.84 -9.82 0.93
N HIS A 230 -23.62 -9.48 1.31
CA HIS A 230 -23.25 -9.25 2.70
C HIS A 230 -22.55 -7.90 2.86
N ILE A 231 -23.15 -7.05 3.69
CA ILE A 231 -22.62 -5.72 4.05
C ILE A 231 -22.15 -5.75 5.49
N GLN A 232 -21.00 -5.13 5.75
CA GLN A 232 -20.48 -4.90 7.10
C GLN A 232 -20.02 -3.45 7.24
N LEU A 233 -20.20 -2.89 8.43
CA LEU A 233 -19.85 -1.51 8.77
C LEU A 233 -18.97 -1.47 10.01
N PHE A 234 -17.92 -0.64 9.98
CA PHE A 234 -16.95 -0.51 11.07
C PHE A 234 -16.69 0.94 11.42
N ASP A 235 -16.61 1.25 12.73
CA ASP A 235 -16.23 2.58 13.23
C ASP A 235 -14.68 2.69 13.25
N MET A 236 -14.13 3.44 12.34
CA MET A 236 -12.69 3.57 12.19
C MET A 236 -12.00 4.43 13.26
N LYS A 237 -12.75 5.06 14.15
CA LYS A 237 -12.18 5.78 15.30
C LYS A 237 -11.83 4.84 16.44
N THR A 238 -12.67 3.83 16.66
CA THR A 238 -12.59 2.91 17.80
C THR A 238 -12.18 1.49 17.40
N ASP A 239 -12.40 1.12 16.14
CA ASP A 239 -12.16 -0.23 15.60
C ASP A 239 -11.38 -0.18 14.28
N GLN A 240 -10.09 0.15 14.36
CA GLN A 240 -9.22 0.19 13.18
C GLN A 240 -8.91 -1.21 12.61
N ASN A 241 -9.19 -2.25 13.36
CA ASN A 241 -8.99 -3.65 12.95
C ASN A 241 -10.21 -4.27 12.27
N ASN A 242 -11.35 -3.56 12.25
CA ASN A 242 -12.61 -4.08 11.72
C ASN A 242 -13.06 -5.38 12.42
N ASP A 243 -13.05 -5.38 13.75
CA ASP A 243 -13.41 -6.53 14.57
C ASP A 243 -14.92 -6.56 14.91
N TYR A 244 -15.58 -5.41 14.94
CA TYR A 244 -16.94 -5.25 15.40
C TYR A 244 -17.85 -4.70 14.30
N ASP A 245 -18.66 -5.58 13.71
CA ASP A 245 -19.62 -5.21 12.68
C ASP A 245 -20.80 -4.45 13.31
N LEU A 246 -21.01 -3.22 12.87
CA LEU A 246 -22.07 -2.32 13.30
C LEU A 246 -23.21 -2.17 12.28
N SER A 247 -23.26 -3.01 11.24
CA SER A 247 -24.23 -2.88 10.16
C SER A 247 -25.69 -2.99 10.61
N GLU A 248 -25.99 -3.82 11.62
CA GLU A 248 -27.32 -3.94 12.20
C GLU A 248 -27.64 -2.81 13.20
N VAL A 249 -26.61 -2.20 13.80
CA VAL A 249 -26.75 -1.15 14.83
C VAL A 249 -26.90 0.23 14.18
N GLU A 250 -26.26 0.46 13.05
CA GLU A 250 -26.19 1.76 12.34
C GLU A 250 -26.79 1.67 10.92
N PRO A 251 -28.06 1.26 10.75
CA PRO A 251 -28.65 1.01 9.43
C PRO A 251 -28.75 2.26 8.55
N GLU A 252 -28.87 3.46 9.13
CA GLU A 252 -28.93 4.71 8.37
C GLU A 252 -27.55 5.06 7.76
N ILE A 253 -26.46 4.73 8.44
CA ILE A 253 -25.10 4.91 7.92
C ILE A 253 -24.87 3.90 6.80
N VAL A 254 -25.24 2.64 6.99
CA VAL A 254 -25.17 1.60 5.96
C VAL A 254 -25.90 2.05 4.70
N LYS A 255 -27.13 2.53 4.83
CA LYS A 255 -27.93 3.03 3.71
C LYS A 255 -27.24 4.17 2.98
N SER A 256 -26.82 5.20 3.72
CA SER A 256 -26.15 6.37 3.13
C SER A 256 -24.87 6.01 2.38
N MET A 257 -24.05 5.13 2.97
CA MET A 257 -22.77 4.71 2.33
C MET A 257 -23.03 3.79 1.13
N SER A 258 -24.03 2.92 1.19
CA SER A 258 -24.41 2.06 0.05
C SER A 258 -24.95 2.90 -1.12
N GLU A 259 -25.74 3.93 -0.87
CA GLU A 259 -26.23 4.85 -1.91
C GLU A 259 -25.06 5.58 -2.61
N LYS A 260 -24.00 5.93 -1.88
CA LYS A 260 -22.78 6.53 -2.46
C LYS A 260 -22.04 5.53 -3.35
N ILE A 261 -21.93 4.26 -2.95
CA ILE A 261 -21.35 3.19 -3.78
C ILE A 261 -22.16 3.05 -5.07
N GLU A 262 -23.48 2.96 -4.99
CA GLU A 262 -24.33 2.81 -6.18
C GLU A 262 -24.21 4.00 -7.12
N LYS A 263 -24.17 5.23 -6.59
CA LYS A 263 -23.92 6.44 -7.38
C LYS A 263 -22.57 6.35 -8.11
N TRP A 264 -21.50 6.01 -7.38
CA TRP A 264 -20.16 5.89 -7.93
C TRP A 264 -20.08 4.80 -9.02
N LYS A 265 -20.75 3.66 -8.87
CA LYS A 265 -20.85 2.62 -9.90
C LYS A 265 -21.49 3.17 -11.19
N ASN A 266 -22.62 3.85 -11.06
CA ASN A 266 -23.38 4.38 -12.20
C ASN A 266 -22.59 5.46 -12.96
N GLU A 267 -21.81 6.31 -12.25
CA GLU A 267 -20.98 7.32 -12.87
C GLU A 267 -19.80 6.72 -13.67
N ARG A 268 -19.32 5.52 -13.32
CA ARG A 268 -18.21 4.85 -14.02
C ARG A 268 -18.62 3.97 -15.18
N ILE A 269 -19.85 3.49 -15.22
CA ILE A 269 -20.39 2.71 -16.35
C ILE A 269 -20.64 3.63 -17.56
N SER A 270 -20.57 4.93 -17.39
CA SER A 270 -20.82 5.93 -18.45
C SER A 270 -19.57 6.33 -19.28
N TYR A 271 -18.44 5.64 -19.11
CA TYR A 271 -17.20 5.89 -19.84
C TYR A 271 -16.82 4.75 -20.76
#